data_345187519404a6f1fc79270ce37aa06c
#
_entry.id   345187519404a6f1fc79270ce37aa06c
#
_cell.length_a   1.000
_cell.length_b   1.000
_cell.length_c   1.000
_cell.angle_alpha   90.00
_cell.angle_beta   90.00
_cell.angle_gamma   90.00
#
_symmetry.space_group_name_H-M   'P 1'
#
loop_
_entity.id
_entity.type
_entity.pdbx_description
1 polymer ?
#
loop_
_entity_poly.entity_id
_entity_poly.type
_entity_poly.pdbx_seq_one_letter_code
_entity_poly.pdbx_strand_id
1 'polypeptide(L)'
;MLLFLAQMTLAQDKMINISVNGGVEILKYTPEIGKPKPGGSVSVECQFQQFLTKNFGYGAGIDISYLTANYYISETIETPITDETDAGIPYTLRTIFDDFNEKQRSFLVEAPVGLYARVPSRYVHFIVGVGVKVGYPIVAKYDYSRGTVETRAYFGDDIDAELSKIPQHGLYKQGTNAGDIDINRLQLSLYSDMMWRFIFKDATPIHFGAYFSYGLNDMVSNHDATMGIHKNSILNSTLTDKIVPICIGLKLGLAIPLEKGVKRSIFDGFR
;
A
#
# COMPACT_ATOMS: atom_id res chain seq x y z
N MET A 1 -5.22 -22.10 36.50
CA MET A 1 -4.29 -21.10 35.95
C MET A 1 -2.84 -21.59 35.86
N LEU A 2 -2.27 -22.21 36.90
CA LEU A 2 -0.89 -22.77 36.85
C LEU A 2 -0.68 -23.93 35.86
N LEU A 3 -1.67 -24.80 35.68
CA LEU A 3 -1.61 -25.91 34.69
C LEU A 3 -1.63 -25.41 33.22
N PHE A 4 -2.24 -24.27 32.95
CA PHE A 4 -2.24 -23.64 31.61
C PHE A 4 -0.88 -23.01 31.26
N LEU A 5 -0.17 -22.46 32.27
CA LEU A 5 1.19 -21.94 32.12
C LEU A 5 2.22 -23.03 31.91
N ALA A 6 2.05 -24.21 32.55
CA ALA A 6 2.96 -25.36 32.41
C ALA A 6 2.86 -26.04 31.03
N GLN A 7 1.72 -25.93 30.32
CA GLN A 7 1.59 -26.45 28.96
C GLN A 7 2.19 -25.50 27.90
N MET A 8 2.43 -24.22 28.23
CA MET A 8 3.07 -23.27 27.33
C MET A 8 4.56 -23.54 27.09
N THR A 9 5.22 -24.29 27.95
CA THR A 9 6.68 -24.56 27.86
C THR A 9 7.08 -25.67 26.91
N LEU A 10 6.14 -26.47 26.35
CA LEU A 10 6.44 -27.72 25.65
C LEU A 10 6.31 -27.69 24.11
N ALA A 11 5.98 -26.58 23.49
CA ALA A 11 5.88 -26.49 22.01
C ALA A 11 6.28 -25.12 21.49
N GLN A 12 7.55 -24.77 21.66
CA GLN A 12 8.07 -23.50 21.10
C GLN A 12 8.74 -23.78 19.76
N ASP A 13 7.94 -23.81 18.68
CA ASP A 13 8.51 -23.80 17.34
C ASP A 13 8.91 -22.36 16.99
N LYS A 14 10.21 -22.10 16.96
CA LYS A 14 10.78 -20.82 16.54
C LYS A 14 11.35 -20.95 15.14
N MET A 15 11.03 -20.01 14.26
CA MET A 15 11.53 -20.04 12.90
C MET A 15 11.70 -18.63 12.32
N ILE A 16 12.58 -18.53 11.35
CA ILE A 16 12.71 -17.37 10.47
C ILE A 16 12.07 -17.73 9.14
N ASN A 17 11.07 -16.96 8.74
CA ASN A 17 10.47 -17.06 7.42
C ASN A 17 11.10 -16.01 6.52
N ILE A 18 11.60 -16.43 5.36
CA ILE A 18 12.07 -15.54 4.31
C ILE A 18 11.16 -15.77 3.11
N SER A 19 10.46 -14.72 2.65
CA SER A 19 9.52 -14.84 1.56
C SER A 19 9.68 -13.74 0.52
N VAL A 20 9.32 -14.06 -0.71
CA VAL A 20 9.10 -13.13 -1.79
C VAL A 20 7.60 -13.06 -2.03
N ASN A 21 7.09 -11.85 -2.09
CA ASN A 21 5.67 -11.60 -2.28
C ASN A 21 5.50 -10.86 -3.61
N GLY A 22 4.46 -11.19 -4.35
CA GLY A 22 4.09 -10.50 -5.59
C GLY A 22 2.59 -10.35 -5.68
N GLY A 23 2.13 -9.16 -6.07
CA GLY A 23 0.69 -8.87 -6.06
C GLY A 23 0.27 -7.71 -6.94
N VAL A 24 -0.99 -7.39 -6.79
CA VAL A 24 -1.66 -6.25 -7.43
C VAL A 24 -1.93 -5.20 -6.36
N GLU A 25 -1.58 -3.97 -6.68
CA GLU A 25 -1.82 -2.79 -5.85
C GLU A 25 -2.87 -1.91 -6.50
N ILE A 26 -3.81 -1.41 -5.68
CA ILE A 26 -4.82 -0.42 -6.08
C ILE A 26 -4.83 0.67 -5.02
N LEU A 27 -4.75 1.92 -5.44
CA LEU A 27 -4.98 3.06 -4.55
C LEU A 27 -6.47 3.41 -4.56
N LYS A 28 -7.09 3.45 -3.40
CA LYS A 28 -8.46 3.92 -3.22
C LYS A 28 -8.44 5.39 -2.87
N TYR A 29 -9.08 6.21 -3.70
CA TYR A 29 -9.20 7.66 -3.56
C TYR A 29 -10.52 8.04 -2.91
N THR A 30 -10.51 9.10 -2.12
CA THR A 30 -11.69 9.75 -1.58
C THR A 30 -11.54 11.27 -1.81
N PRO A 31 -12.52 11.97 -2.45
CA PRO A 31 -13.64 11.41 -3.21
C PRO A 31 -13.18 10.56 -4.41
N GLU A 32 -14.10 9.76 -4.95
CA GLU A 32 -13.82 8.96 -6.15
C GLU A 32 -13.89 9.85 -7.39
N ILE A 33 -12.73 10.37 -7.82
CA ILE A 33 -12.55 11.14 -9.04
C ILE A 33 -11.67 10.34 -9.99
N GLY A 34 -12.01 10.32 -11.27
CA GLY A 34 -11.29 9.54 -12.27
C GLY A 34 -11.38 8.02 -12.04
N LYS A 35 -10.39 7.28 -12.49
CA LYS A 35 -10.34 5.81 -12.43
C LYS A 35 -9.00 5.32 -11.93
N PRO A 36 -8.90 4.86 -10.66
CA PRO A 36 -7.71 4.15 -10.21
C PRO A 36 -7.54 2.88 -11.03
N LYS A 37 -6.32 2.63 -11.50
CA LYS A 37 -5.97 1.43 -12.24
C LYS A 37 -4.99 0.59 -11.44
N PRO A 38 -5.12 -0.74 -11.49
CA PRO A 38 -4.19 -1.62 -10.81
C PRO A 38 -2.74 -1.37 -11.26
N GLY A 39 -1.83 -1.42 -10.29
CA GLY A 39 -0.40 -1.56 -10.50
C GLY A 39 0.09 -2.90 -9.97
N GLY A 40 1.39 -3.02 -9.81
CA GLY A 40 2.03 -4.20 -9.27
C GLY A 40 2.73 -3.93 -7.96
N SER A 41 2.84 -4.97 -7.15
CA SER A 41 3.66 -4.96 -5.93
C SER A 41 4.63 -6.13 -5.93
N VAL A 42 5.83 -5.90 -5.43
CA VAL A 42 6.80 -6.95 -5.14
C VAL A 42 7.49 -6.63 -3.83
N SER A 43 7.67 -7.63 -2.97
CA SER A 43 8.39 -7.43 -1.72
C SER A 43 9.22 -8.65 -1.30
N VAL A 44 10.19 -8.38 -0.42
CA VAL A 44 10.98 -9.40 0.28
C VAL A 44 10.77 -9.20 1.77
N GLU A 45 10.26 -10.24 2.42
CA GLU A 45 9.96 -10.24 3.85
C GLU A 45 10.87 -11.22 4.58
N CYS A 46 11.41 -10.77 5.72
CA CYS A 46 12.09 -11.61 6.71
C CYS A 46 11.35 -11.49 8.04
N GLN A 47 10.73 -12.58 8.50
CA GLN A 47 9.88 -12.57 9.67
C GLN A 47 10.30 -13.66 10.67
N PHE A 48 10.52 -13.28 11.92
CA PHE A 48 10.55 -14.19 13.05
C PHE A 48 9.13 -14.61 13.41
N GLN A 49 8.89 -15.91 13.55
CA GLN A 49 7.61 -16.48 13.95
C GLN A 49 7.83 -17.48 15.07
N GLN A 50 7.02 -17.38 16.14
CA GLN A 50 7.05 -18.30 17.29
C GLN A 50 5.65 -18.80 17.58
N PHE A 51 5.49 -20.14 17.59
CA PHE A 51 4.28 -20.80 18.04
C PHE A 51 4.40 -21.16 19.52
N LEU A 52 3.56 -20.53 20.36
CA LEU A 52 3.50 -20.78 21.80
C LEU A 52 2.77 -22.09 22.12
N THR A 53 1.84 -22.46 21.24
CA THR A 53 1.09 -23.72 21.30
C THR A 53 1.18 -24.43 19.96
N LYS A 54 0.60 -25.62 19.84
CA LYS A 54 0.49 -26.31 18.55
C LYS A 54 -0.24 -25.49 17.49
N ASN A 55 -1.16 -24.61 17.92
CA ASN A 55 -2.09 -23.93 17.02
C ASN A 55 -1.89 -22.40 16.97
N PHE A 56 -1.32 -21.77 18.00
CA PHE A 56 -1.26 -20.32 18.10
C PHE A 56 0.16 -19.80 18.31
N GLY A 57 0.47 -18.72 17.62
CA GLY A 57 1.76 -18.06 17.67
C GLY A 57 1.68 -16.58 17.34
N TYR A 58 2.82 -15.93 17.34
CA TYR A 58 3.00 -14.56 16.91
C TYR A 58 4.22 -14.43 16.01
N GLY A 59 4.33 -13.30 15.33
CA GLY A 59 5.48 -13.00 14.50
C GLY A 59 5.71 -11.52 14.36
N ALA A 60 6.96 -11.17 14.10
CA ALA A 60 7.37 -9.81 13.75
C ALA A 60 8.52 -9.89 12.75
N GLY A 61 8.65 -8.86 11.89
CA GLY A 61 9.63 -8.91 10.83
C GLY A 61 9.92 -7.56 10.18
N ILE A 62 10.60 -7.66 9.05
CA ILE A 62 10.87 -6.53 8.16
C ILE A 62 10.45 -6.98 6.76
N ASP A 63 9.72 -6.10 6.07
CA ASP A 63 9.28 -6.25 4.68
C ASP A 63 9.77 -5.05 3.88
N ILE A 64 10.44 -5.31 2.76
CA ILE A 64 10.92 -4.29 1.85
C ILE A 64 10.12 -4.42 0.57
N SER A 65 9.33 -3.40 0.25
CA SER A 65 8.36 -3.44 -0.83
C SER A 65 8.58 -2.35 -1.87
N TYR A 66 8.37 -2.72 -3.13
CA TYR A 66 8.25 -1.80 -4.25
C TYR A 66 6.84 -1.91 -4.81
N LEU A 67 6.15 -0.77 -4.83
CA LEU A 67 4.75 -0.65 -5.20
C LEU A 67 4.62 0.25 -6.42
N THR A 68 3.69 -0.10 -7.29
CA THR A 68 3.27 0.77 -8.40
C THR A 68 1.76 0.86 -8.42
N ALA A 69 1.24 2.03 -8.77
CA ALA A 69 -0.17 2.23 -9.04
C ALA A 69 -0.32 3.11 -10.29
N ASN A 70 -1.50 3.11 -10.88
CA ASN A 70 -1.80 3.95 -12.04
C ASN A 70 -3.12 4.67 -11.79
N TYR A 71 -3.24 5.85 -12.35
CA TYR A 71 -4.42 6.66 -12.26
C TYR A 71 -4.78 7.22 -13.63
N TYR A 72 -6.06 7.20 -13.96
CA TYR A 72 -6.57 7.71 -15.23
C TYR A 72 -7.75 8.65 -15.00
N ILE A 73 -7.72 9.80 -15.67
CA ILE A 73 -8.84 10.74 -15.70
C ILE A 73 -8.91 11.44 -17.06
N SER A 74 -10.13 11.65 -17.56
CA SER A 74 -10.39 12.39 -18.79
C SER A 74 -11.75 13.09 -18.62
N GLU A 75 -11.75 14.17 -17.83
CA GLU A 75 -12.93 14.96 -17.51
C GLU A 75 -12.54 16.38 -17.09
N THR A 76 -13.50 17.28 -17.04
CA THR A 76 -13.33 18.63 -16.52
C THR A 76 -13.87 18.70 -15.10
N ILE A 77 -13.04 19.15 -14.17
CA ILE A 77 -13.43 19.38 -12.77
C ILE A 77 -13.51 20.87 -12.52
N GLU A 78 -14.63 21.29 -11.96
CA GLU A 78 -14.90 22.68 -11.60
C GLU A 78 -14.74 22.87 -10.10
N THR A 79 -13.86 23.79 -9.70
CA THR A 79 -13.63 24.14 -8.30
C THR A 79 -13.92 25.63 -8.13
N PRO A 80 -14.94 26.02 -7.36
CA PRO A 80 -15.20 27.42 -7.06
C PRO A 80 -14.02 28.02 -6.26
N ILE A 81 -13.45 29.11 -6.76
CA ILE A 81 -12.44 29.90 -6.07
C ILE A 81 -13.12 31.18 -5.56
N THR A 82 -13.30 31.22 -4.25
CA THR A 82 -13.90 32.38 -3.57
C THR A 82 -12.86 33.44 -3.21
N ASP A 83 -11.59 33.05 -3.17
CA ASP A 83 -10.49 33.98 -2.96
C ASP A 83 -10.28 34.81 -4.22
N GLU A 84 -10.15 36.07 -4.00
CA GLU A 84 -10.14 37.12 -4.98
C GLU A 84 -8.98 36.97 -5.97
N THR A 85 -9.26 37.09 -7.25
CA THR A 85 -8.21 37.46 -8.22
C THR A 85 -7.60 38.81 -7.80
N ASP A 86 -6.45 39.19 -8.35
CA ASP A 86 -5.89 40.55 -8.14
C ASP A 86 -6.89 41.68 -8.40
N ALA A 87 -7.98 41.39 -9.09
CA ALA A 87 -9.10 42.31 -9.36
C ALA A 87 -10.30 42.14 -8.41
N GLY A 88 -10.24 41.20 -7.43
CA GLY A 88 -11.31 40.96 -6.47
C GLY A 88 -12.56 40.27 -7.05
N ILE A 89 -12.45 39.61 -8.18
CA ILE A 89 -13.59 38.95 -8.86
C ILE A 89 -13.52 37.45 -8.62
N PRO A 90 -14.53 36.81 -7.99
CA PRO A 90 -14.57 35.37 -7.83
C PRO A 90 -14.67 34.65 -9.18
N TYR A 91 -14.07 33.47 -9.29
CA TYR A 91 -14.10 32.69 -10.51
C TYR A 91 -14.19 31.16 -10.18
N THR A 92 -14.60 30.42 -11.18
CA THR A 92 -14.55 28.95 -11.13
C THR A 92 -13.28 28.48 -11.83
N LEU A 93 -12.40 27.78 -11.10
CA LEU A 93 -11.24 27.12 -11.68
C LEU A 93 -11.70 25.84 -12.38
N ARG A 94 -11.55 25.81 -13.69
CA ARG A 94 -11.77 24.61 -14.51
C ARG A 94 -10.45 23.88 -14.71
N THR A 95 -10.32 22.69 -14.16
CA THR A 95 -9.19 21.79 -14.41
C THR A 95 -9.61 20.76 -15.43
N ILE A 96 -9.08 20.86 -16.65
CA ILE A 96 -9.42 20.02 -17.78
C ILE A 96 -8.36 18.94 -17.92
N PHE A 97 -8.74 17.69 -17.72
CA PHE A 97 -7.90 16.52 -17.94
C PHE A 97 -8.23 15.93 -19.32
N ASP A 98 -7.24 15.84 -20.19
CA ASP A 98 -7.36 15.25 -21.51
C ASP A 98 -6.49 13.99 -21.59
N ASP A 99 -7.13 12.82 -21.56
CA ASP A 99 -6.51 11.48 -21.57
C ASP A 99 -5.35 11.35 -20.57
N PHE A 100 -5.50 11.97 -19.40
CA PHE A 100 -4.46 12.04 -18.38
C PHE A 100 -4.22 10.69 -17.73
N ASN A 101 -2.97 10.29 -17.69
CA ASN A 101 -2.54 9.04 -17.06
C ASN A 101 -1.28 9.30 -16.22
N GLU A 102 -1.38 9.03 -14.92
CA GLU A 102 -0.28 9.13 -13.98
C GLU A 102 0.10 7.75 -13.46
N LYS A 103 1.40 7.46 -13.51
CA LYS A 103 2.00 6.27 -12.88
C LYS A 103 2.68 6.68 -11.58
N GLN A 104 2.32 6.03 -10.49
CA GLN A 104 2.91 6.22 -9.18
C GLN A 104 3.82 5.04 -8.83
N ARG A 105 4.90 5.32 -8.11
CA ARG A 105 5.89 4.33 -7.68
C ARG A 105 6.34 4.68 -6.27
N SER A 106 6.38 3.70 -5.39
CA SER A 106 6.90 3.90 -4.03
C SER A 106 7.77 2.72 -3.59
N PHE A 107 8.76 3.02 -2.78
CA PHE A 107 9.62 2.06 -2.11
C PHE A 107 9.47 2.25 -0.62
N LEU A 108 9.04 1.19 0.09
CA LEU A 108 8.73 1.20 1.50
C LEU A 108 9.55 0.16 2.26
N VAL A 109 9.85 0.48 3.52
CA VAL A 109 10.30 -0.49 4.52
C VAL A 109 9.22 -0.58 5.59
N GLU A 110 8.73 -1.79 5.83
CA GLU A 110 7.61 -2.05 6.73
C GLU A 110 8.03 -3.03 7.83
N ALA A 111 7.45 -2.87 9.02
CA ALA A 111 7.59 -3.78 10.14
C ALA A 111 6.22 -4.47 10.39
N PRO A 112 6.01 -5.69 9.86
CA PRO A 112 4.84 -6.49 10.17
C PRO A 112 4.91 -7.06 11.59
N VAL A 113 3.79 -6.97 12.33
CA VAL A 113 3.58 -7.63 13.63
C VAL A 113 2.21 -8.28 13.62
N GLY A 114 2.12 -9.57 13.94
CA GLY A 114 0.86 -10.28 13.84
C GLY A 114 0.74 -11.54 14.69
N LEU A 115 -0.49 -12.02 14.72
CA LEU A 115 -0.88 -13.28 15.35
C LEU A 115 -1.14 -14.34 14.29
N TYR A 116 -0.79 -15.57 14.58
CA TYR A 116 -0.88 -16.70 13.67
C TYR A 116 -1.64 -17.84 14.28
N ALA A 117 -2.59 -18.39 13.53
CA ALA A 117 -3.24 -19.65 13.82
C ALA A 117 -2.74 -20.71 12.84
N ARG A 118 -2.44 -21.91 13.35
CA ARG A 118 -1.92 -23.04 12.57
C ARG A 118 -2.80 -24.28 12.80
N VAL A 119 -3.17 -24.93 11.70
CA VAL A 119 -3.71 -26.29 11.71
C VAL A 119 -2.56 -27.22 11.30
N PRO A 120 -1.92 -27.92 12.25
CA PRO A 120 -0.80 -28.80 11.94
C PRO A 120 -1.30 -30.10 11.31
N SER A 121 -0.58 -30.58 10.30
CA SER A 121 -0.73 -31.90 9.72
C SER A 121 0.65 -32.51 9.51
N ARG A 122 0.73 -33.81 9.21
CA ARG A 122 1.99 -34.54 9.09
C ARG A 122 2.94 -33.95 8.02
N TYR A 123 2.39 -33.50 6.92
CA TYR A 123 3.18 -33.07 5.76
C TYR A 123 2.95 -31.58 5.39
N VAL A 124 1.82 -31.02 5.80
CA VAL A 124 1.42 -29.66 5.42
C VAL A 124 0.78 -28.97 6.60
N HIS A 125 1.30 -27.83 7.00
CA HIS A 125 0.63 -26.96 7.97
C HIS A 125 -0.15 -25.88 7.21
N PHE A 126 -1.42 -25.72 7.54
CA PHE A 126 -2.19 -24.57 7.11
C PHE A 126 -2.07 -23.47 8.17
N ILE A 127 -1.70 -22.26 7.75
CA ILE A 127 -1.41 -21.13 8.64
C ILE A 127 -2.20 -19.93 8.15
N VAL A 128 -2.91 -19.29 9.08
CA VAL A 128 -3.56 -18.00 8.85
C VAL A 128 -2.96 -16.99 9.80
N GLY A 129 -2.56 -15.84 9.27
CA GLY A 129 -2.02 -14.72 10.02
C GLY A 129 -2.88 -13.48 9.86
N VAL A 130 -2.96 -12.68 10.92
CA VAL A 130 -3.54 -11.32 10.88
C VAL A 130 -2.69 -10.40 11.72
N GLY A 131 -2.54 -9.15 11.29
CA GLY A 131 -1.69 -8.22 12.02
C GLY A 131 -1.71 -6.81 11.45
N VAL A 132 -0.77 -6.03 11.92
CA VAL A 132 -0.54 -4.66 11.48
C VAL A 132 0.87 -4.53 10.90
N LYS A 133 1.02 -3.68 9.90
CA LYS A 133 2.31 -3.25 9.40
C LYS A 133 2.48 -1.76 9.70
N VAL A 134 3.66 -1.42 10.17
CA VAL A 134 4.11 -0.03 10.32
C VAL A 134 5.15 0.22 9.25
N GLY A 135 4.86 1.09 8.31
CA GLY A 135 5.69 1.36 7.14
C GLY A 135 6.31 2.74 7.16
N TYR A 136 7.49 2.84 6.58
CA TYR A 136 8.20 4.08 6.30
C TYR A 136 8.54 4.14 4.81
N PRO A 137 7.97 5.09 4.04
CA PRO A 137 8.32 5.28 2.66
C PRO A 137 9.71 5.92 2.54
N ILE A 138 10.56 5.31 1.72
CA ILE A 138 11.91 5.82 1.42
C ILE A 138 11.86 6.75 0.22
N VAL A 139 11.10 6.37 -0.82
CA VAL A 139 10.97 7.12 -2.07
C VAL A 139 9.55 6.96 -2.58
N ALA A 140 8.94 8.06 -3.02
CA ALA A 140 7.69 8.04 -3.76
C ALA A 140 7.76 9.02 -4.92
N LYS A 141 7.42 8.56 -6.12
CA LYS A 141 7.52 9.32 -7.36
C LYS A 141 6.31 9.13 -8.24
N TYR A 142 5.99 10.15 -9.01
CA TYR A 142 5.00 10.07 -10.07
C TYR A 142 5.60 10.40 -11.43
N ASP A 143 4.89 9.96 -12.46
CA ASP A 143 5.24 10.21 -13.86
C ASP A 143 3.95 10.30 -14.69
N TYR A 144 3.75 11.42 -15.39
CA TYR A 144 2.68 11.57 -16.36
C TYR A 144 3.05 10.77 -17.61
N SER A 145 2.48 9.59 -17.74
CA SER A 145 2.78 8.71 -18.86
C SER A 145 2.09 9.15 -20.15
N ARG A 146 0.94 9.86 -20.05
CA ARG A 146 0.16 10.36 -21.19
C ARG A 146 -0.80 11.44 -20.76
N GLY A 147 -1.27 12.23 -21.76
CA GLY A 147 -2.29 13.25 -21.60
C GLY A 147 -1.79 14.60 -21.14
N THR A 148 -2.72 15.49 -20.89
CA THR A 148 -2.45 16.86 -20.46
C THR A 148 -3.41 17.30 -19.37
N VAL A 149 -2.95 18.25 -18.56
CA VAL A 149 -3.77 19.00 -17.60
C VAL A 149 -3.74 20.47 -18.03
N GLU A 150 -4.91 21.05 -18.16
CA GLU A 150 -5.06 22.49 -18.49
C GLU A 150 -5.96 23.15 -17.44
N THR A 151 -5.55 24.29 -16.92
CA THR A 151 -6.34 25.10 -16.00
C THR A 151 -6.86 26.35 -16.69
N ARG A 152 -8.12 26.69 -16.43
CA ARG A 152 -8.78 27.90 -16.93
C ARG A 152 -9.61 28.53 -15.82
N ALA A 153 -9.66 29.87 -15.79
CA ALA A 153 -10.55 30.63 -14.94
C ALA A 153 -11.82 30.99 -15.72
N TYR A 154 -12.98 30.58 -15.19
CA TYR A 154 -14.29 30.96 -15.74
C TYR A 154 -14.98 31.96 -14.82
N PHE A 155 -15.35 33.11 -15.34
CA PHE A 155 -15.89 34.24 -14.57
C PHE A 155 -17.42 34.30 -14.56
N GLY A 156 -18.10 33.18 -14.70
CA GLY A 156 -19.54 33.08 -14.57
C GLY A 156 -20.34 33.72 -15.68
N ASP A 157 -21.67 33.64 -15.53
CA ASP A 157 -22.63 34.03 -16.58
C ASP A 157 -22.68 35.53 -16.82
N ASP A 158 -22.31 36.37 -15.85
CA ASP A 158 -22.36 37.83 -15.97
C ASP A 158 -21.28 38.39 -16.90
N ILE A 159 -20.12 37.74 -16.96
CA ILE A 159 -18.99 38.15 -17.78
C ILE A 159 -18.81 37.21 -18.98
N ASP A 160 -19.18 35.94 -18.80
CA ASP A 160 -19.03 34.85 -19.79
C ASP A 160 -17.62 34.84 -20.44
N ALA A 161 -16.61 35.01 -19.60
CA ALA A 161 -15.22 35.05 -20.02
C ALA A 161 -14.43 33.86 -19.45
N GLU A 162 -13.65 33.22 -20.30
CA GLU A 162 -12.73 32.18 -19.93
C GLU A 162 -11.29 32.60 -20.22
N LEU A 163 -10.45 32.62 -19.17
CA LEU A 163 -9.03 32.93 -19.28
C LEU A 163 -8.21 31.65 -19.20
N SER A 164 -7.21 31.53 -20.07
CA SER A 164 -6.28 30.40 -20.10
C SER A 164 -4.85 30.91 -20.37
N LYS A 165 -3.87 30.07 -20.00
CA LYS A 165 -2.44 30.32 -20.30
C LYS A 165 -1.88 31.59 -19.68
N ILE A 166 -2.27 31.94 -18.47
CA ILE A 166 -1.71 33.04 -17.68
C ILE A 166 -0.88 32.42 -16.54
N PRO A 167 0.42 32.13 -16.73
CA PRO A 167 1.24 31.36 -15.77
C PRO A 167 1.35 32.03 -14.41
N GLN A 168 1.41 33.37 -14.34
CA GLN A 168 1.48 34.11 -13.08
C GLN A 168 0.22 33.95 -12.21
N HIS A 169 -0.90 33.53 -12.81
CA HIS A 169 -2.14 33.17 -12.12
C HIS A 169 -2.37 31.67 -12.08
N GLY A 170 -1.36 30.85 -12.43
CA GLY A 170 -1.44 29.40 -12.44
C GLY A 170 -2.29 28.80 -13.58
N LEU A 171 -2.64 29.60 -14.59
CA LEU A 171 -3.48 29.17 -15.71
C LEU A 171 -2.60 28.76 -16.89
N TYR A 172 -2.34 27.48 -17.08
CA TYR A 172 -1.55 26.97 -18.19
C TYR A 172 -1.85 25.50 -18.53
N LYS A 173 -1.34 25.06 -19.66
CA LYS A 173 -1.42 23.67 -20.10
C LYS A 173 -0.11 22.97 -19.82
N GLN A 174 -0.17 21.90 -19.08
CA GLN A 174 0.96 21.06 -18.73
C GLN A 174 0.91 19.72 -19.49
N GLY A 175 2.02 19.35 -20.11
CA GLY A 175 2.21 18.05 -20.75
C GLY A 175 2.86 17.03 -19.81
N THR A 176 3.71 16.16 -20.38
CA THR A 176 4.46 15.13 -19.63
C THR A 176 5.30 15.74 -18.53
N ASN A 177 5.24 15.15 -17.35
CA ASN A 177 5.97 15.58 -16.17
C ASN A 177 6.22 14.40 -15.21
N ALA A 178 7.26 14.54 -14.41
CA ALA A 178 7.60 13.59 -13.36
C ALA A 178 8.10 14.36 -12.13
N GLY A 179 7.92 13.80 -10.94
CA GLY A 179 8.36 14.42 -9.70
C GLY A 179 8.24 13.51 -8.50
N ASP A 180 8.46 14.08 -7.35
CA ASP A 180 8.31 13.39 -6.07
C ASP A 180 6.88 13.57 -5.54
N ILE A 181 6.37 12.54 -4.85
CA ILE A 181 5.09 12.57 -4.13
C ILE A 181 5.42 12.92 -2.68
N ASP A 182 4.72 13.90 -2.13
CA ASP A 182 4.81 14.21 -0.71
C ASP A 182 3.98 13.20 0.08
N ILE A 183 4.66 12.13 0.51
CA ILE A 183 4.06 10.96 1.13
C ILE A 183 4.16 11.04 2.65
N ASN A 184 3.14 10.56 3.35
CA ASN A 184 3.14 10.49 4.80
C ASN A 184 4.25 9.55 5.30
N ARG A 185 5.08 10.03 6.19
CA ARG A 185 6.23 9.27 6.72
C ARG A 185 5.83 8.03 7.50
N LEU A 186 4.62 8.01 8.07
CA LEU A 186 4.10 6.86 8.79
C LEU A 186 2.94 6.24 8.01
N GLN A 187 3.14 5.03 7.52
CA GLN A 187 2.12 4.21 6.89
C GLN A 187 1.66 3.12 7.85
N LEU A 188 0.36 2.99 8.05
CA LEU A 188 -0.23 1.94 8.87
C LEU A 188 -1.13 1.08 8.00
N SER A 189 -0.99 -0.24 8.08
CA SER A 189 -1.81 -1.18 7.32
C SER A 189 -2.26 -2.34 8.19
N LEU A 190 -3.46 -2.84 7.93
CA LEU A 190 -3.86 -4.18 8.34
C LEU A 190 -3.38 -5.18 7.30
N TYR A 191 -2.93 -6.35 7.72
CA TYR A 191 -2.63 -7.42 6.79
C TYR A 191 -3.21 -8.75 7.26
N SER A 192 -3.42 -9.64 6.30
CA SER A 192 -3.70 -11.04 6.57
C SER A 192 -2.92 -11.94 5.61
N ASP A 193 -2.44 -13.06 6.13
CA ASP A 193 -1.74 -14.10 5.40
C ASP A 193 -2.52 -15.42 5.48
N MET A 194 -2.55 -16.14 4.37
CA MET A 194 -3.06 -17.50 4.30
C MET A 194 -2.01 -18.38 3.61
N MET A 195 -1.41 -19.32 4.33
CA MET A 195 -0.24 -20.06 3.85
C MET A 195 -0.38 -21.56 4.07
N TRP A 196 0.10 -22.34 3.11
CA TRP A 196 0.38 -23.77 3.22
C TRP A 196 1.88 -23.95 3.35
N ARG A 197 2.32 -24.53 4.48
CA ARG A 197 3.74 -24.84 4.74
C ARG A 197 3.96 -26.33 4.59
N PHE A 198 4.77 -26.70 3.62
CA PHE A 198 5.14 -28.08 3.32
C PHE A 198 6.35 -28.49 4.16
N ILE A 199 6.20 -29.59 4.90
CA ILE A 199 7.22 -30.10 5.80
C ILE A 199 7.91 -31.29 5.14
N PHE A 200 9.21 -31.16 4.95
CA PHE A 200 10.06 -32.21 4.40
C PHE A 200 10.92 -32.82 5.50
N LYS A 201 11.25 -34.12 5.36
CA LYS A 201 11.98 -34.86 6.40
C LYS A 201 13.39 -34.29 6.62
N ASP A 202 14.10 -33.98 5.55
CA ASP A 202 15.50 -33.58 5.55
C ASP A 202 15.80 -32.26 4.85
N ALA A 203 14.77 -31.50 4.48
CA ALA A 203 14.90 -30.21 3.82
C ALA A 203 14.18 -29.09 4.58
N THR A 204 14.57 -27.86 4.30
CA THR A 204 13.92 -26.66 4.85
C THR A 204 12.46 -26.60 4.39
N PRO A 205 11.50 -26.39 5.28
CA PRO A 205 10.10 -26.23 4.92
C PRO A 205 9.89 -25.05 3.98
N ILE A 206 9.06 -25.26 2.97
CA ILE A 206 8.65 -24.24 2.00
C ILE A 206 7.23 -23.84 2.34
N HIS A 207 6.91 -22.55 2.21
CA HIS A 207 5.53 -22.10 2.29
C HIS A 207 5.11 -21.37 1.02
N PHE A 208 3.86 -21.57 0.66
CA PHE A 208 3.19 -20.87 -0.43
C PHE A 208 1.83 -20.38 0.08
N GLY A 209 1.40 -19.22 -0.36
CA GLY A 209 0.13 -18.67 0.10
C GLY A 209 -0.30 -17.40 -0.61
N ALA A 210 -1.35 -16.80 -0.05
CA ALA A 210 -1.86 -15.51 -0.46
C ALA A 210 -1.75 -14.52 0.70
N TYR A 211 -1.66 -13.24 0.37
CA TYR A 211 -1.69 -12.16 1.33
C TYR A 211 -2.63 -11.05 0.87
N PHE A 212 -3.13 -10.31 1.84
CA PHE A 212 -3.94 -9.12 1.66
C PHE A 212 -3.44 -8.03 2.60
N SER A 213 -3.41 -6.78 2.13
CA SER A 213 -3.07 -5.60 2.93
C SER A 213 -4.01 -4.46 2.63
N TYR A 214 -4.39 -3.71 3.67
CA TYR A 214 -5.27 -2.56 3.59
C TYR A 214 -4.70 -1.41 4.43
N GLY A 215 -4.42 -0.28 3.79
CA GLY A 215 -3.95 0.92 4.49
C GLY A 215 -5.01 1.51 5.43
N LEU A 216 -4.59 1.98 6.59
CA LEU A 216 -5.47 2.55 7.61
C LEU A 216 -5.47 4.08 7.62
N ASN A 217 -4.32 4.66 7.36
CA ASN A 217 -4.15 6.10 7.30
C ASN A 217 -3.98 6.59 5.87
N ASP A 218 -4.00 7.88 5.69
CA ASP A 218 -3.72 8.51 4.42
C ASP A 218 -2.27 8.25 3.98
N MET A 219 -2.11 7.93 2.70
CA MET A 219 -0.80 7.66 2.11
C MET A 219 0.02 8.94 1.93
N VAL A 220 -0.61 10.09 1.69
CA VAL A 220 0.07 11.37 1.47
C VAL A 220 -0.01 12.29 2.68
N SER A 221 0.93 13.24 2.76
CA SER A 221 1.04 14.16 3.90
C SER A 221 0.15 15.38 3.78
N ASN A 222 -0.16 15.80 2.54
CA ASN A 222 -1.02 16.95 2.26
C ASN A 222 -1.77 16.81 0.92
N HIS A 223 -2.85 17.57 0.78
CA HIS A 223 -3.72 17.63 -0.39
C HIS A 223 -3.98 19.09 -0.81
N ASP A 224 -2.97 19.96 -0.72
CA ASP A 224 -3.10 21.39 -0.95
C ASP A 224 -2.65 21.86 -2.35
N ALA A 225 -2.10 20.94 -3.14
CA ALA A 225 -1.57 21.28 -4.44
C ALA A 225 -2.66 21.41 -5.51
N THR A 226 -2.72 22.53 -6.20
CA THR A 226 -3.61 22.71 -7.35
C THR A 226 -3.00 22.10 -8.60
N MET A 227 -3.73 21.14 -9.21
CA MET A 227 -3.31 20.50 -10.45
C MET A 227 -3.20 21.53 -11.59
N GLY A 228 -2.10 21.41 -12.36
CA GLY A 228 -1.83 22.32 -13.48
C GLY A 228 -1.08 23.60 -13.12
N ILE A 229 -1.11 24.07 -11.88
CA ILE A 229 -0.35 25.24 -11.41
C ILE A 229 1.09 24.89 -11.15
N HIS A 230 1.32 23.77 -10.48
CA HIS A 230 2.63 23.24 -10.16
C HIS A 230 2.79 21.83 -10.69
N LYS A 231 4.03 21.36 -10.72
CA LYS A 231 4.34 19.96 -11.05
C LYS A 231 4.02 19.07 -9.85
N ASN A 232 2.78 18.62 -9.79
CA ASN A 232 2.26 17.85 -8.66
C ASN A 232 1.63 16.55 -9.11
N SER A 233 1.70 15.53 -8.25
CA SER A 233 0.91 14.32 -8.40
C SER A 233 -0.56 14.60 -8.10
N ILE A 234 -1.47 13.85 -8.74
CA ILE A 234 -2.89 13.83 -8.37
C ILE A 234 -3.07 13.48 -6.89
N LEU A 235 -2.15 12.69 -6.32
CA LEU A 235 -2.19 12.26 -4.92
C LEU A 235 -2.09 13.44 -3.94
N ASN A 236 -1.30 14.47 -4.25
CA ASN A 236 -1.13 15.66 -3.41
C ASN A 236 -2.07 16.81 -3.80
N SER A 237 -3.02 16.56 -4.70
CA SER A 237 -3.89 17.62 -5.21
C SER A 237 -5.10 17.85 -4.29
N THR A 238 -5.65 19.08 -4.37
CA THR A 238 -6.92 19.46 -3.73
C THR A 238 -8.14 18.66 -4.22
N LEU A 239 -7.94 17.81 -5.23
CA LEU A 239 -8.99 16.92 -5.76
C LEU A 239 -9.18 15.65 -4.98
N THR A 240 -8.27 15.36 -4.03
CA THR A 240 -8.30 14.15 -3.19
C THR A 240 -8.17 14.52 -1.73
N ASP A 241 -8.94 13.89 -0.84
CA ASP A 241 -8.91 14.12 0.61
C ASP A 241 -8.18 13.00 1.35
N LYS A 242 -8.28 11.78 0.83
CA LYS A 242 -7.67 10.60 1.44
C LYS A 242 -7.36 9.53 0.39
N ILE A 243 -6.17 8.92 0.52
CA ILE A 243 -5.72 7.87 -0.37
C ILE A 243 -5.23 6.68 0.47
N VAL A 244 -5.78 5.51 0.17
CA VAL A 244 -5.52 4.28 0.92
C VAL A 244 -5.03 3.19 -0.03
N PRO A 245 -3.84 2.58 0.20
CA PRO A 245 -3.36 1.47 -0.59
C PRO A 245 -4.09 0.17 -0.21
N ILE A 246 -4.41 -0.63 -1.22
CA ILE A 246 -4.99 -1.97 -1.09
C ILE A 246 -4.13 -2.91 -1.92
N CYS A 247 -3.60 -3.96 -1.31
CA CYS A 247 -2.77 -4.94 -1.99
C CYS A 247 -3.29 -6.36 -1.78
N ILE A 248 -3.29 -7.16 -2.83
CA ILE A 248 -3.57 -8.60 -2.79
C ILE A 248 -2.56 -9.34 -3.64
N GLY A 249 -2.04 -10.45 -3.15
CA GLY A 249 -1.01 -11.18 -3.88
C GLY A 249 -0.72 -12.58 -3.37
N LEU A 250 0.34 -13.13 -3.91
CA LEU A 250 0.87 -14.44 -3.57
C LEU A 250 2.21 -14.30 -2.83
N LYS A 251 2.45 -15.21 -1.92
CA LYS A 251 3.65 -15.31 -1.08
C LYS A 251 4.29 -16.67 -1.28
N LEU A 252 5.61 -16.69 -1.52
CA LEU A 252 6.42 -17.90 -1.60
C LEU A 252 7.66 -17.73 -0.74
N GLY A 253 8.02 -18.73 0.07
CA GLY A 253 9.20 -18.59 0.92
C GLY A 253 9.65 -19.88 1.61
N LEU A 254 10.66 -19.69 2.44
CA LEU A 254 11.30 -20.72 3.25
C LEU A 254 11.05 -20.45 4.73
N ALA A 255 10.87 -21.51 5.52
CA ALA A 255 10.75 -21.42 6.97
C ALA A 255 11.95 -22.14 7.61
N ILE A 256 12.90 -21.39 8.14
CA ILE A 256 14.15 -21.89 8.73
C ILE A 256 13.93 -22.10 10.23
N PRO A 257 13.89 -23.36 10.73
CA PRO A 257 13.77 -23.64 12.16
C PRO A 257 15.02 -23.17 12.91
N LEU A 258 14.85 -22.45 14.01
CA LEU A 258 15.96 -21.98 14.85
C LEU A 258 16.43 -23.05 15.86
N GLU A 259 15.58 -24.00 16.19
CA GLU A 259 15.92 -25.09 17.12
C GLU A 259 16.01 -26.44 16.39
N LYS A 260 17.20 -27.02 16.37
CA LYS A 260 17.45 -28.37 15.79
C LYS A 260 16.76 -29.52 16.54
N GLY A 261 16.21 -29.25 17.74
CA GLY A 261 15.64 -30.30 18.65
C GLY A 261 14.20 -30.68 18.37
N VAL A 262 13.44 -29.91 17.59
CA VAL A 262 11.99 -30.10 17.38
C VAL A 262 11.66 -31.25 16.42
N LYS A 263 12.65 -31.87 15.78
CA LYS A 263 12.42 -33.01 14.86
C LYS A 263 11.75 -34.24 15.52
N ARG A 264 11.71 -34.33 16.85
CA ARG A 264 11.18 -35.52 17.56
C ARG A 264 9.82 -35.33 18.24
N SER A 265 9.44 -34.13 18.68
CA SER A 265 8.25 -34.00 19.53
C SER A 265 6.91 -33.93 18.79
N ILE A 266 6.90 -33.64 17.48
CA ILE A 266 5.65 -33.57 16.71
C ILE A 266 5.11 -34.97 16.34
N PHE A 267 5.94 -36.00 16.36
CA PHE A 267 5.59 -37.33 15.90
C PHE A 267 5.33 -38.37 16.99
N ASP A 268 5.80 -38.14 18.23
CA ASP A 268 5.63 -39.13 19.34
C ASP A 268 4.26 -39.05 20.03
N GLY A 269 3.38 -38.13 19.66
CA GLY A 269 2.05 -37.98 20.26
C GLY A 269 0.89 -38.70 19.55
N PHE A 270 1.17 -39.52 18.53
CA PHE A 270 0.17 -40.29 17.77
C PHE A 270 0.51 -41.79 17.73
N ARG A 271 0.84 -42.36 18.89
CA ARG A 271 0.71 -43.80 19.12
C ARG A 271 -0.48 -44.09 19.99
#